data_41eae679076926b2c53c6a7ab134fbf7
#
_entry.id   41eae679076926b2c53c6a7ab134fbf7
#
_cell.length_a   1.000
_cell.length_b   1.000
_cell.length_c   1.000
_cell.angle_alpha   90.00
_cell.angle_beta   90.00
_cell.angle_gamma   90.00
#
_symmetry.space_group_name_H-M   'P 1'
#
loop_
_entity.id
_entity.type
_entity.pdbx_description
1 polymer ?
#
loop_
_entity_poly.entity_id
_entity_poly.type
_entity_poly.pdbx_seq_one_letter_code
_entity_poly.pdbx_strand_id
1 'polypeptide(L)'
;MISEQQKPVNSGFGAKSEPTEVLAGIDLSGKTALVTGGYSGIGTETSRALVEAGCEVYAPARRTDVALNELEGIVPAENIVEMDLANPISVQNFVDDFSSHVNKLDILINNAGVMACPEMRTPEGW
;
A
#
# COMPACT_ATOMS: atom_id res chain seq x y z
N MET A 1 -30.58 -1.30 -10.58
CA MET A 1 -29.21 -0.90 -11.01
C MET A 1 -28.28 -1.01 -9.82
N ILE A 2 -27.00 -1.22 -10.05
CA ILE A 2 -25.99 -1.33 -8.96
C ILE A 2 -26.02 -0.12 -8.04
N SER A 3 -26.26 1.08 -8.56
CA SER A 3 -26.37 2.32 -7.78
C SER A 3 -27.45 2.33 -6.71
N GLU A 4 -28.54 1.56 -6.90
CA GLU A 4 -29.63 1.47 -5.92
C GLU A 4 -29.27 0.57 -4.73
N GLN A 5 -28.27 -0.29 -4.90
CA GLN A 5 -27.75 -1.18 -3.84
C GLN A 5 -26.62 -0.52 -3.05
N GLN A 6 -26.04 0.56 -3.56
CA GLN A 6 -24.99 1.31 -2.89
C GLN A 6 -25.62 2.32 -1.94
N LYS A 7 -25.38 2.12 -0.65
CA LYS A 7 -25.86 3.04 0.40
C LYS A 7 -24.69 3.55 1.21
N PRO A 8 -24.72 4.82 1.67
CA PRO A 8 -23.72 5.33 2.60
C PRO A 8 -23.64 4.46 3.85
N VAL A 9 -22.44 4.15 4.30
CA VAL A 9 -22.21 3.38 5.55
C VAL A 9 -22.38 4.24 6.80
N ASN A 10 -22.58 5.55 6.66
CA ASN A 10 -22.77 6.51 7.75
C ASN A 10 -21.64 6.43 8.81
N SER A 11 -20.40 6.33 8.35
CA SER A 11 -19.23 6.23 9.23
C SER A 11 -18.93 7.50 10.02
N GLY A 12 -19.51 8.63 9.64
CA GLY A 12 -19.17 9.95 10.17
C GLY A 12 -17.96 10.60 9.47
N PHE A 13 -17.25 9.85 8.61
CA PHE A 13 -16.12 10.35 7.84
C PHE A 13 -16.56 10.83 6.44
N GLY A 14 -15.79 11.74 5.87
CA GLY A 14 -16.07 12.33 4.57
C GLY A 14 -14.80 12.68 3.79
N ALA A 15 -14.98 13.43 2.71
CA ALA A 15 -13.90 13.76 1.78
C ALA A 15 -12.77 14.61 2.39
N LYS A 16 -12.96 15.16 3.58
CA LYS A 16 -11.95 15.95 4.31
C LYS A 16 -11.38 15.23 5.54
N SER A 17 -11.83 14.00 5.80
CA SER A 17 -11.28 13.22 6.92
C SER A 17 -9.86 12.76 6.63
N GLU A 18 -8.97 12.98 7.58
CA GLU A 18 -7.59 12.56 7.49
C GLU A 18 -7.44 11.07 7.85
N PRO A 19 -6.48 10.34 7.27
CA PRO A 19 -6.29 8.91 7.55
C PRO A 19 -6.07 8.61 9.04
N THR A 20 -5.33 9.44 9.74
CA THR A 20 -5.07 9.30 11.17
C THR A 20 -6.32 9.52 12.02
N GLU A 21 -7.22 10.40 11.57
CA GLU A 21 -8.55 10.58 12.20
C GLU A 21 -9.41 9.32 12.04
N VAL A 22 -9.38 8.71 10.85
CA VAL A 22 -10.13 7.48 10.55
C VAL A 22 -9.66 6.31 11.39
N LEU A 23 -8.35 6.22 11.66
CA LEU A 23 -7.75 5.16 12.49
C LEU A 23 -7.68 5.51 13.98
N ALA A 24 -8.15 6.67 14.40
CA ALA A 24 -8.09 7.09 15.80
C ALA A 24 -8.75 6.05 16.73
N GLY A 25 -8.01 5.60 17.74
CA GLY A 25 -8.50 4.58 18.69
C GLY A 25 -8.44 3.13 18.18
N ILE A 26 -7.96 2.91 16.96
CA ILE A 26 -7.73 1.56 16.42
C ILE A 26 -6.28 1.16 16.71
N ASP A 27 -6.09 0.06 17.40
CA ASP A 27 -4.76 -0.53 17.67
C ASP A 27 -4.49 -1.65 16.65
N LEU A 28 -3.47 -1.44 15.81
CA LEU A 28 -3.01 -2.40 14.81
C LEU A 28 -1.68 -3.07 15.22
N SER A 29 -1.29 -2.99 16.49
CA SER A 29 -0.09 -3.65 17.01
C SER A 29 -0.11 -5.15 16.69
N GLY A 30 1.01 -5.66 16.18
CA GLY A 30 1.14 -7.06 15.76
C GLY A 30 0.44 -7.41 14.44
N LYS A 31 -0.10 -6.42 13.73
CA LYS A 31 -0.62 -6.59 12.38
C LYS A 31 0.45 -6.24 11.35
N THR A 32 0.43 -6.95 10.23
CA THR A 32 1.30 -6.70 9.08
C THR A 32 0.47 -6.24 7.89
N ALA A 33 0.88 -5.13 7.30
CA ALA A 33 0.26 -4.56 6.11
C ALA A 33 1.24 -4.47 4.94
N LEU A 34 0.73 -4.67 3.74
CA LEU A 34 1.45 -4.42 2.50
C LEU A 34 0.68 -3.39 1.69
N VAL A 35 1.36 -2.31 1.30
CA VAL A 35 0.76 -1.19 0.56
C VAL A 35 1.51 -0.98 -0.74
N THR A 36 0.89 -1.35 -1.87
CA THR A 36 1.49 -1.06 -3.18
C THR A 36 1.39 0.44 -3.49
N GLY A 37 2.46 1.01 -4.03
CA GLY A 37 2.52 2.47 -4.23
C GLY A 37 2.46 3.27 -2.92
N GLY A 38 2.83 2.65 -1.80
CA GLY A 38 2.78 3.20 -0.45
C GLY A 38 3.76 4.35 -0.18
N TYR A 39 4.52 4.77 -1.18
CA TYR A 39 5.57 5.78 -1.06
C TYR A 39 5.28 7.07 -1.87
N SER A 40 4.07 7.25 -2.37
CA SER A 40 3.70 8.49 -3.07
C SER A 40 2.25 8.87 -2.87
N GLY A 41 1.98 10.17 -2.75
CA GLY A 41 0.63 10.72 -2.66
C GLY A 41 -0.20 10.09 -1.53
N ILE A 42 -1.39 9.61 -1.86
CA ILE A 42 -2.32 8.95 -0.91
C ILE A 42 -1.66 7.73 -0.26
N GLY A 43 -0.81 7.01 -1.00
CA GLY A 43 -0.12 5.83 -0.47
C GLY A 43 0.81 6.16 0.70
N THR A 44 1.52 7.29 0.66
CA THR A 44 2.40 7.74 1.75
C THR A 44 1.59 7.99 3.02
N GLU A 45 0.48 8.70 2.91
CA GLU A 45 -0.39 8.99 4.06
C GLU A 45 -1.06 7.73 4.60
N THR A 46 -1.43 6.79 3.73
CA THR A 46 -1.93 5.47 4.13
C THR A 46 -0.88 4.69 4.92
N SER A 47 0.36 4.64 4.43
CA SER A 47 1.48 3.97 5.12
C SER A 47 1.75 4.62 6.48
N ARG A 48 1.78 5.95 6.53
CA ARG A 48 1.97 6.71 7.79
C ARG A 48 0.89 6.37 8.82
N ALA A 49 -0.38 6.45 8.44
CA ALA A 49 -1.49 6.20 9.36
C ALA A 49 -1.48 4.77 9.91
N LEU A 50 -1.15 3.78 9.08
CA LEU A 50 -1.02 2.39 9.51
C LEU A 50 0.13 2.21 10.51
N VAL A 51 1.28 2.82 10.26
CA VAL A 51 2.44 2.79 11.18
C VAL A 51 2.09 3.47 12.51
N GLU A 52 1.46 4.63 12.47
CA GLU A 52 1.02 5.36 13.67
C GLU A 52 0.00 4.56 14.49
N ALA A 53 -0.81 3.71 13.84
CA ALA A 53 -1.71 2.78 14.52
C ALA A 53 -1.02 1.51 15.04
N GLY A 54 0.29 1.37 14.87
CA GLY A 54 1.11 0.26 15.37
C GLY A 54 1.32 -0.89 14.40
N CYS A 55 0.89 -0.76 13.15
CA CYS A 55 1.04 -1.78 12.12
C CYS A 55 2.48 -1.84 11.60
N GLU A 56 2.99 -3.04 11.35
CA GLU A 56 4.21 -3.24 10.56
C GLU A 56 3.86 -3.11 9.07
N VAL A 57 4.42 -2.10 8.40
CA VAL A 57 4.10 -1.79 7.02
C VAL A 57 5.24 -2.17 6.09
N TYR A 58 4.92 -2.89 5.02
CA TYR A 58 5.77 -3.16 3.87
C TYR A 58 5.29 -2.32 2.68
N ALA A 59 6.21 -1.62 2.05
CA ALA A 59 5.93 -0.75 0.91
C ALA A 59 6.81 -1.14 -0.28
N PRO A 60 6.43 -2.19 -1.03
CA PRO A 60 7.19 -2.56 -2.22
C PRO A 60 7.18 -1.43 -3.25
N ALA A 61 8.32 -1.24 -3.91
CA ALA A 61 8.54 -0.10 -4.80
C ALA A 61 9.31 -0.49 -6.06
N ARG A 62 8.89 0.04 -7.21
CA ARG A 62 9.67 -0.04 -8.44
C ARG A 62 10.95 0.81 -8.36
N ARG A 63 10.87 1.95 -7.66
CA ARG A 63 11.98 2.87 -7.43
C ARG A 63 12.28 2.92 -5.93
N THR A 64 13.09 1.99 -5.48
CA THR A 64 13.44 1.86 -4.06
C THR A 64 14.19 3.08 -3.52
N ASP A 65 15.00 3.74 -4.36
CA ASP A 65 15.70 4.99 -4.03
C ASP A 65 14.73 6.11 -3.65
N VAL A 66 13.65 6.27 -4.42
CA VAL A 66 12.60 7.26 -4.14
C VAL A 66 11.82 6.86 -2.90
N ALA A 67 11.43 5.59 -2.81
CA ALA A 67 10.64 5.10 -1.68
C ALA A 67 11.39 5.23 -0.34
N LEU A 68 12.68 4.93 -0.32
CA LEU A 68 13.52 5.11 0.87
C LEU A 68 13.55 6.58 1.33
N ASN A 69 13.61 7.52 0.40
CA ASN A 69 13.58 8.94 0.72
C ASN A 69 12.18 9.41 1.22
N GLU A 70 11.12 9.01 0.51
CA GLU A 70 9.75 9.46 0.81
C GLU A 70 9.19 8.84 2.10
N LEU A 71 9.67 7.66 2.47
CA LEU A 71 9.22 6.94 3.67
C LEU A 71 10.25 6.98 4.81
N GLU A 72 11.27 7.83 4.70
CA GLU A 72 12.25 8.02 5.77
C GLU A 72 11.55 8.40 7.09
N GLY A 73 11.85 7.65 8.15
CA GLY A 73 11.23 7.85 9.47
C GLY A 73 9.78 7.37 9.58
N ILE A 74 9.21 6.78 8.52
CA ILE A 74 7.86 6.21 8.53
C ILE A 74 7.95 4.68 8.46
N VAL A 75 8.53 4.16 7.38
CA VAL A 75 8.67 2.71 7.16
C VAL A 75 10.14 2.33 7.24
N PRO A 76 10.51 1.27 7.99
CA PRO A 76 11.88 0.78 8.03
C PRO A 76 12.42 0.44 6.64
N ALA A 77 13.69 0.75 6.38
CA ALA A 77 14.31 0.55 5.06
C ALA A 77 14.25 -0.90 4.59
N GLU A 78 14.36 -1.86 5.50
CA GLU A 78 14.24 -3.29 5.22
C GLU A 78 12.85 -3.73 4.74
N ASN A 79 11.82 -2.93 4.99
CA ASN A 79 10.45 -3.18 4.55
C ASN A 79 10.14 -2.51 3.19
N ILE A 80 11.13 -1.84 2.59
CA ILE A 80 11.03 -1.21 1.27
C ILE A 80 11.79 -2.08 0.27
N VAL A 81 11.10 -2.99 -0.38
CA VAL A 81 11.67 -4.01 -1.27
C VAL A 81 11.30 -3.73 -2.71
N GLU A 82 12.18 -4.09 -3.64
CA GLU A 82 11.93 -3.89 -5.07
C GLU A 82 10.77 -4.77 -5.54
N MET A 83 9.81 -4.14 -6.22
CA MET A 83 8.75 -4.84 -6.94
C MET A 83 8.19 -3.94 -8.05
N ASP A 84 8.19 -4.44 -9.27
CA ASP A 84 7.55 -3.81 -10.43
C ASP A 84 6.27 -4.57 -10.80
N LEU A 85 5.11 -3.93 -10.61
CA LEU A 85 3.81 -4.51 -10.93
C LEU A 85 3.60 -4.75 -12.44
N ALA A 86 4.39 -4.10 -13.30
CA ALA A 86 4.39 -4.35 -14.74
C ALA A 86 5.20 -5.60 -15.12
N ASN A 87 5.89 -6.22 -14.18
CA ASN A 87 6.72 -7.41 -14.41
C ASN A 87 6.29 -8.57 -13.49
N PRO A 88 5.56 -9.57 -14.00
CA PRO A 88 5.10 -10.70 -13.20
C PRO A 88 6.20 -11.47 -12.48
N ILE A 89 7.40 -11.53 -13.07
CA ILE A 89 8.55 -12.19 -12.44
C ILE A 89 9.03 -11.39 -11.23
N SER A 90 9.05 -10.06 -11.34
CA SER A 90 9.38 -9.18 -10.21
C SER A 90 8.39 -9.35 -9.06
N VAL A 91 7.10 -9.45 -9.37
CA VAL A 91 6.05 -9.72 -8.36
C VAL A 91 6.27 -11.08 -7.69
N GLN A 92 6.55 -12.14 -8.48
CA GLN A 92 6.79 -13.47 -7.93
C GLN A 92 8.02 -13.50 -7.02
N ASN A 93 9.13 -12.89 -7.46
CA ASN A 93 10.34 -12.81 -6.64
C ASN A 93 10.09 -12.09 -5.32
N PHE A 94 9.35 -10.98 -5.35
CA PHE A 94 8.95 -10.28 -4.12
C PHE A 94 8.11 -11.18 -3.21
N VAL A 95 7.12 -11.90 -3.75
CA VAL A 95 6.24 -12.79 -2.96
C VAL A 95 7.05 -13.91 -2.33
N ASP A 96 7.97 -14.51 -3.07
CA ASP A 96 8.80 -15.61 -2.56
C ASP A 96 9.71 -15.13 -1.42
N ASP A 97 10.35 -13.97 -1.58
CA ASP A 97 11.17 -13.36 -0.54
C ASP A 97 10.32 -12.97 0.68
N PHE A 98 9.24 -12.23 0.47
CA PHE A 98 8.33 -11.80 1.53
C PHE A 98 7.81 -12.99 2.35
N SER A 99 7.35 -14.04 1.67
CA SER A 99 6.79 -15.23 2.31
C SER A 99 7.83 -16.05 3.09
N SER A 100 9.13 -15.86 2.81
CA SER A 100 10.20 -16.57 3.50
C SER A 100 10.44 -16.06 4.92
N HIS A 101 10.07 -14.82 5.21
CA HIS A 101 10.31 -14.18 6.51
C HIS A 101 9.07 -13.54 7.14
N VAL A 102 7.98 -13.35 6.38
CA VAL A 102 6.70 -12.86 6.90
C VAL A 102 5.68 -13.99 6.92
N ASN A 103 5.32 -14.43 8.11
CA ASN A 103 4.43 -15.58 8.29
C ASN A 103 2.95 -15.26 8.07
N LYS A 104 2.57 -13.99 8.14
CA LYS A 104 1.17 -13.58 8.08
C LYS A 104 1.04 -12.18 7.51
N LEU A 105 0.16 -12.01 6.56
CA LEU A 105 -0.29 -10.73 6.04
C LEU A 105 -1.73 -10.49 6.51
N ASP A 106 -1.95 -9.45 7.30
CA ASP A 106 -3.27 -9.09 7.82
C ASP A 106 -4.01 -8.13 6.88
N ILE A 107 -3.29 -7.20 6.24
CA ILE A 107 -3.87 -6.13 5.44
C ILE A 107 -3.11 -6.02 4.12
N LEU A 108 -3.83 -6.14 3.00
CA LEU A 108 -3.30 -5.88 1.65
C LEU A 108 -4.03 -4.67 1.06
N ILE A 109 -3.28 -3.62 0.73
CA ILE A 109 -3.82 -2.42 0.10
C ILE A 109 -3.24 -2.27 -1.30
N ASN A 110 -4.05 -2.58 -2.31
CA ASN A 110 -3.73 -2.40 -3.72
C ASN A 110 -3.96 -0.93 -4.11
N ASN A 111 -3.05 -0.05 -3.68
CA ASN A 111 -3.15 1.38 -3.90
C ASN A 111 -2.44 1.85 -5.18
N ALA A 112 -1.39 1.14 -5.62
CA ALA A 112 -0.66 1.50 -6.83
C ALA A 112 -1.61 1.56 -8.05
N GLY A 113 -1.43 2.58 -8.86
CA GLY A 113 -2.21 2.76 -10.07
C GLY A 113 -1.61 3.82 -10.99
N VAL A 114 -2.00 3.80 -12.25
CA VAL A 114 -1.70 4.80 -13.25
C VAL A 114 -2.98 5.35 -13.84
N MET A 115 -2.99 6.64 -14.20
CA MET A 115 -4.16 7.29 -14.76
C MET A 115 -3.75 8.20 -15.92
N ALA A 116 -4.60 8.25 -16.95
CA ALA A 116 -4.40 9.12 -18.11
C ALA A 116 -3.05 8.96 -18.81
N CYS A 117 -2.45 7.77 -18.72
CA CYS A 117 -1.22 7.43 -19.43
C CYS A 117 -1.53 7.02 -20.89
N PRO A 118 -0.56 7.16 -21.81
CA PRO A 118 -0.65 6.54 -23.14
C PRO A 118 -0.86 5.04 -23.03
N GLU A 119 -1.48 4.42 -24.05
CA GLU A 119 -1.57 2.97 -24.11
C GLU A 119 -0.16 2.36 -24.08
N MET A 120 0.07 1.52 -23.12
CA MET A 120 1.29 0.76 -22.97
C MET A 120 0.96 -0.69 -22.69
N ARG A 121 1.80 -1.60 -23.17
CA ARG A 121 1.66 -3.03 -22.91
C ARG A 121 2.95 -3.57 -22.35
N THR A 122 2.85 -4.52 -21.45
CA THR A 122 4.02 -5.29 -21.02
C THR A 122 4.48 -6.22 -22.14
N PRO A 123 5.71 -6.76 -22.07
CA PRO A 123 6.18 -7.77 -23.03
C PRO A 123 5.24 -8.97 -23.15
N GLU A 124 4.51 -9.31 -22.09
CA GLU A 124 3.54 -10.41 -22.05
C GLU A 124 2.17 -10.03 -22.64
N GLY A 125 1.96 -8.76 -23.01
CA GLY A 125 0.75 -8.27 -23.69
C GLY A 125 -0.37 -7.75 -22.78
N TRP A 126 -0.07 -7.50 -21.51
CA TRP A 126 -1.01 -6.88 -20.56
C TRP A 126 -1.14 -5.37 -20.80
#